data_b7ccc8a437d8634f339ea82b0c8bbb00
#
_entry.id   b7ccc8a437d8634f339ea82b0c8bbb00
#
_cell.length_a   1.000
_cell.length_b   1.000
_cell.length_c   1.000
_cell.angle_alpha   90.00
_cell.angle_beta   90.00
_cell.angle_gamma   90.00
#
_symmetry.space_group_name_H-M   'P 1'
#
loop_
_entity.id
_entity.type
_entity.pdbx_description
1 polymer ?
#
loop_
_entity_poly.entity_id
_entity_poly.type
_entity_poly.pdbx_seq_one_letter_code
_entity_poly.pdbx_strand_id
1 'polypeptide(L)'
;MSESTNRQAAEAARKSRRDFLRFSALGLAVPVVGTALAACREEAAQGAQAPAATAVAHDSDASGGTTAPHPRSPAEIRAAADEMDRHHEAGVKSFPAKTEGKGNQPFAPRIENGVKVFELTAEVLQWETEPGKRVEAWAYNRQVPGPQIRVKEGDRVRVVLHNRLPESTAVHFHGLELPNDQDGVPFITQPPVKPGESYTYEFTVPNAGSHMYHSHHNAAKQVGNGLLGAFIVEPKAPRPIERVDVDYVMILNDGAHGYTLNGKGFPATEPVVAKQGQKVRIRFMNEGMMIHPMHLHGMHMTVIDKDGWPQPAPWKCDTLNVAPGERWDVIVDCNNPGTWAFHCHILPHAEGPMGMFGMVTALVVEKASA
;
A
#
# COMPACT_ATOMS: atom_id res chain seq x y z
N MET A 1 26.97 7.80 -41.42
CA MET A 1 25.82 8.56 -40.85
C MET A 1 26.29 9.12 -39.52
N SER A 2 26.33 10.26 -39.37
CA SER A 2 27.28 11.35 -39.51
C SER A 2 27.19 12.16 -38.22
N GLU A 3 28.33 12.66 -37.78
CA GLU A 3 28.50 13.56 -36.61
C GLU A 3 27.53 14.74 -36.53
N SER A 4 26.87 15.08 -37.68
CA SER A 4 25.89 16.17 -37.74
C SER A 4 24.59 15.90 -36.99
N THR A 5 24.12 14.65 -36.91
CA THR A 5 22.86 14.28 -36.22
C THR A 5 23.02 14.33 -34.71
N ASN A 6 24.19 13.97 -34.17
CA ASN A 6 24.47 14.05 -32.74
C ASN A 6 24.65 15.51 -32.26
N ARG A 7 25.12 16.41 -33.08
CA ARG A 7 25.21 17.85 -32.74
C ARG A 7 23.86 18.52 -32.66
N GLN A 8 22.94 18.19 -33.55
CA GLN A 8 21.58 18.78 -33.54
C GLN A 8 20.76 18.29 -32.32
N ALA A 9 20.88 17.02 -31.92
CA ALA A 9 20.23 16.48 -30.72
C ALA A 9 20.77 17.13 -29.42
N ALA A 10 22.08 17.34 -29.32
CA ALA A 10 22.71 18.02 -28.21
C ALA A 10 22.34 19.51 -28.11
N GLU A 11 22.14 20.16 -29.21
CA GLU A 11 21.75 21.57 -29.28
C GLU A 11 20.26 21.78 -28.92
N ALA A 12 19.40 20.86 -29.34
CA ALA A 12 17.98 20.82 -28.97
C ALA A 12 17.81 20.60 -27.45
N ALA A 13 18.59 19.68 -26.85
CA ALA A 13 18.57 19.41 -25.42
C ALA A 13 19.07 20.61 -24.57
N ARG A 14 20.05 21.35 -25.07
CA ARG A 14 20.55 22.60 -24.42
C ARG A 14 19.53 23.74 -24.48
N LYS A 15 18.76 23.84 -25.56
CA LYS A 15 17.74 24.86 -25.72
C LYS A 15 16.55 24.61 -24.76
N SER A 16 16.10 23.38 -24.62
CA SER A 16 15.04 22.97 -23.69
C SER A 16 15.39 23.26 -22.22
N ARG A 17 16.64 23.01 -21.80
CA ARG A 17 17.09 23.34 -20.44
C ARG A 17 17.17 24.83 -20.15
N ARG A 18 17.53 25.65 -21.15
CA ARG A 18 17.57 27.12 -20.99
C ARG A 18 16.18 27.74 -20.90
N ASP A 19 15.20 27.21 -21.62
CA ASP A 19 13.83 27.71 -21.59
C ASP A 19 13.13 27.33 -20.29
N PHE A 20 13.38 26.14 -19.73
CA PHE A 20 12.90 25.74 -18.40
C PHE A 20 13.45 26.63 -17.28
N LEU A 21 14.74 27.00 -17.32
CA LEU A 21 15.36 27.86 -16.32
C LEU A 21 14.95 29.35 -16.42
N ARG A 22 14.44 29.80 -17.58
CA ARG A 22 13.92 31.16 -17.73
C ARG A 22 12.53 31.38 -17.14
N PHE A 23 11.71 30.33 -17.02
CA PHE A 23 10.41 30.40 -16.36
C PHE A 23 10.52 30.45 -14.82
N SER A 24 11.64 30.05 -14.24
CA SER A 24 11.86 30.03 -12.79
C SER A 24 12.46 31.35 -12.24
N ALA A 25 12.75 32.34 -13.08
CA ALA A 25 13.45 33.56 -12.68
C ALA A 25 12.59 34.85 -12.64
N LEU A 26 11.26 34.73 -12.73
CA LEU A 26 10.35 35.86 -12.48
C LEU A 26 9.83 35.79 -11.04
N GLY A 27 10.73 36.02 -10.09
CA GLY A 27 10.41 36.26 -8.70
C GLY A 27 9.85 37.66 -8.51
N LEU A 28 8.62 37.76 -8.09
CA LEU A 28 7.98 38.99 -7.64
C LEU A 28 8.62 39.44 -6.32
N ALA A 29 9.27 40.60 -6.35
CA ALA A 29 9.69 41.34 -5.14
C ALA A 29 8.44 41.91 -4.47
N VAL A 30 8.21 41.58 -3.21
CA VAL A 30 7.20 42.20 -2.34
C VAL A 30 7.90 43.19 -1.42
N PRO A 31 7.53 44.49 -1.40
CA PRO A 31 8.01 45.42 -0.38
C PRO A 31 7.23 45.26 0.93
N VAL A 32 7.94 45.16 2.02
CA VAL A 32 7.40 45.23 3.38
C VAL A 32 7.03 46.70 3.69
N VAL A 33 5.78 46.98 3.98
CA VAL A 33 5.34 48.19 4.71
C VAL A 33 4.27 47.75 5.71
N GLY A 34 4.45 48.25 6.94
CA GLY A 34 3.70 47.84 8.12
C GLY A 34 2.36 48.52 8.31
N THR A 35 1.63 47.87 9.18
CA THR A 35 0.55 48.34 10.08
C THR A 35 -0.53 49.31 9.60
N ALA A 36 -1.78 48.83 9.61
CA ALA A 36 -2.89 49.45 10.33
C ALA A 36 -4.14 48.54 10.32
N LEU A 37 -4.72 48.39 11.50
CA LEU A 37 -6.07 47.79 11.72
C LEU A 37 -7.15 48.72 11.15
N ALA A 38 -8.12 48.18 10.42
CA ALA A 38 -9.53 48.60 10.53
C ALA A 38 -10.47 47.68 9.74
N ALA A 39 -11.56 47.45 10.33
CA ALA A 39 -12.76 46.68 10.09
C ALA A 39 -13.46 46.81 8.75
N CYS A 40 -14.22 45.71 8.46
CA CYS A 40 -15.54 45.62 7.81
C CYS A 40 -15.62 45.62 6.28
N ARG A 41 -16.15 44.58 5.80
CA ARG A 41 -17.35 44.35 4.99
C ARG A 41 -17.20 43.49 3.74
N GLU A 42 -18.14 42.60 3.65
CA GLU A 42 -18.47 41.69 2.57
C GLU A 42 -18.43 42.29 1.16
N GLU A 43 -17.89 41.47 0.22
CA GLU A 43 -18.57 41.30 -1.07
C GLU A 43 -18.11 39.98 -1.73
N ALA A 44 -19.05 39.32 -2.35
CA ALA A 44 -18.99 37.99 -2.91
C ALA A 44 -18.11 37.94 -4.18
N ALA A 45 -17.33 36.86 -4.34
CA ALA A 45 -16.87 36.40 -5.64
C ALA A 45 -17.09 34.91 -5.77
N GLN A 46 -17.82 34.55 -6.80
CA GLN A 46 -18.22 33.23 -7.22
C GLN A 46 -17.03 32.39 -7.72
N GLY A 47 -17.03 31.11 -7.37
CA GLY A 47 -16.72 30.04 -8.31
C GLY A 47 -15.36 29.39 -8.30
N ALA A 48 -15.22 28.31 -7.56
CA ALA A 48 -14.65 27.04 -8.01
C ALA A 48 -14.99 25.96 -6.97
N GLN A 49 -16.01 25.17 -7.25
CA GLN A 49 -16.39 24.02 -6.44
C GLN A 49 -15.41 22.87 -6.70
N ALA A 50 -14.73 22.42 -5.64
CA ALA A 50 -14.17 21.07 -5.58
C ALA A 50 -15.33 20.06 -5.44
N PRO A 51 -15.26 18.86 -6.03
CA PRO A 51 -16.31 17.88 -5.90
C PRO A 51 -16.42 17.42 -4.46
N ALA A 52 -17.60 17.62 -3.90
CA ALA A 52 -17.96 17.16 -2.56
C ALA A 52 -17.95 15.63 -2.51
N ALA A 53 -17.29 15.10 -1.46
CA ALA A 53 -17.49 13.73 -1.05
C ALA A 53 -19.01 13.51 -0.82
N THR A 54 -19.59 12.54 -1.52
CA THR A 54 -20.96 12.12 -1.34
C THR A 54 -21.14 11.55 0.06
N ALA A 55 -21.59 12.37 0.97
CA ALA A 55 -22.20 11.89 2.20
C ALA A 55 -23.47 11.13 1.81
N VAL A 56 -23.55 9.87 2.21
CA VAL A 56 -24.77 9.08 2.11
C VAL A 56 -25.84 9.82 2.90
N ALA A 57 -26.81 10.40 2.18
CA ALA A 57 -27.96 11.01 2.79
C ALA A 57 -28.81 9.91 3.44
N HIS A 58 -28.89 9.96 4.76
CA HIS A 58 -29.97 9.29 5.46
C HIS A 58 -31.26 10.05 5.15
N ASP A 59 -32.20 9.39 4.49
CA ASP A 59 -33.57 9.84 4.35
C ASP A 59 -34.14 10.14 5.74
N SER A 60 -34.37 11.40 6.00
CA SER A 60 -35.10 11.86 7.18
C SER A 60 -36.55 12.20 6.78
N ASP A 61 -37.37 11.17 6.64
CA ASP A 61 -38.80 11.33 6.85
C ASP A 61 -39.05 11.27 8.36
N ALA A 62 -39.12 12.41 8.97
CA ALA A 62 -39.51 12.55 10.37
C ALA A 62 -40.49 13.69 10.55
N SER A 63 -41.75 13.40 10.32
CA SER A 63 -42.83 13.99 11.08
C SER A 63 -43.07 13.14 12.32
N GLY A 64 -42.49 13.49 13.45
CA GLY A 64 -42.68 12.76 14.71
C GLY A 64 -41.88 13.41 15.83
N GLY A 65 -42.54 13.93 16.83
CA GLY A 65 -42.02 14.70 17.95
C GLY A 65 -40.75 14.13 18.56
N THR A 66 -39.79 15.01 18.83
CA THR A 66 -38.57 14.74 19.57
C THR A 66 -38.91 14.46 21.04
N THR A 67 -39.25 13.20 21.37
CA THR A 67 -39.11 12.71 22.74
C THR A 67 -37.62 12.52 22.99
N ALA A 68 -37.06 13.28 23.93
CA ALA A 68 -35.71 13.00 24.45
C ALA A 68 -35.60 11.52 24.77
N PRO A 69 -34.48 10.83 24.41
CA PRO A 69 -34.34 9.42 24.70
C PRO A 69 -34.49 9.20 26.21
N HIS A 70 -35.49 8.39 26.60
CA HIS A 70 -35.67 8.01 28.00
C HIS A 70 -34.35 7.42 28.53
N PRO A 71 -33.91 7.79 29.73
CA PRO A 71 -32.71 7.19 30.32
C PRO A 71 -32.92 5.68 30.41
N ARG A 72 -32.02 4.92 29.78
CA ARG A 72 -32.02 3.45 29.79
C ARG A 72 -31.88 2.96 31.24
N SER A 73 -32.65 1.96 31.62
CA SER A 73 -32.46 1.28 32.91
C SER A 73 -31.07 0.56 32.98
N PRO A 74 -30.54 0.32 34.17
CA PRO A 74 -29.31 -0.46 34.30
C PRO A 74 -29.36 -1.83 33.61
N ALA A 75 -30.53 -2.47 33.57
CA ALA A 75 -30.72 -3.74 32.87
C ALA A 75 -30.62 -3.60 31.35
N GLU A 76 -31.21 -2.56 30.75
CA GLU A 76 -31.11 -2.28 29.32
C GLU A 76 -29.70 -1.89 28.91
N ILE A 77 -28.96 -1.14 29.76
CA ILE A 77 -27.56 -0.80 29.51
C ILE A 77 -26.72 -2.09 29.50
N ARG A 78 -26.93 -2.98 30.46
CA ARG A 78 -26.21 -4.25 30.55
C ARG A 78 -26.52 -5.16 29.34
N ALA A 79 -27.79 -5.29 28.97
CA ALA A 79 -28.16 -6.10 27.81
C ALA A 79 -27.55 -5.58 26.50
N ALA A 80 -27.45 -4.26 26.33
CA ALA A 80 -26.78 -3.67 25.18
C ALA A 80 -25.25 -3.93 25.18
N ALA A 81 -24.59 -3.90 26.35
CA ALA A 81 -23.19 -4.26 26.48
C ALA A 81 -22.96 -5.74 26.17
N ASP A 82 -23.79 -6.63 26.74
CA ASP A 82 -23.69 -8.09 26.51
C ASP A 82 -23.93 -8.42 25.01
N GLU A 83 -24.75 -7.66 24.28
CA GLU A 83 -24.96 -7.81 22.84
C GLU A 83 -23.73 -7.37 22.07
N MET A 84 -23.17 -6.21 22.38
CA MET A 84 -21.95 -5.69 21.77
C MET A 84 -20.79 -6.68 21.98
N ASP A 85 -20.57 -7.16 23.22
CA ASP A 85 -19.51 -8.10 23.57
C ASP A 85 -19.62 -9.42 22.77
N ARG A 86 -20.86 -9.93 22.57
CA ARG A 86 -21.09 -11.13 21.75
C ARG A 86 -20.66 -10.94 20.29
N HIS A 87 -20.91 -9.77 19.70
CA HIS A 87 -20.48 -9.46 18.34
C HIS A 87 -18.95 -9.37 18.24
N HIS A 88 -18.31 -8.65 19.17
CA HIS A 88 -16.86 -8.52 19.24
C HIS A 88 -16.18 -9.89 19.42
N GLU A 89 -16.68 -10.70 20.36
CA GLU A 89 -16.15 -12.04 20.62
C GLU A 89 -16.30 -12.97 19.42
N ALA A 90 -17.43 -12.91 18.69
CA ALA A 90 -17.66 -13.72 17.51
C ALA A 90 -16.66 -13.40 16.39
N GLY A 91 -16.35 -12.11 16.17
CA GLY A 91 -15.32 -11.66 15.23
C GLY A 91 -13.95 -12.25 15.59
N VAL A 92 -13.53 -12.11 16.85
CA VAL A 92 -12.23 -12.63 17.32
C VAL A 92 -12.15 -14.15 17.21
N LYS A 93 -13.22 -14.87 17.57
CA LYS A 93 -13.27 -16.34 17.48
C LYS A 93 -13.24 -16.89 16.05
N SER A 94 -13.65 -16.09 15.07
CA SER A 94 -13.61 -16.48 13.65
C SER A 94 -12.23 -16.29 13.02
N PHE A 95 -11.31 -15.57 13.65
CA PHE A 95 -9.96 -15.31 13.13
C PHE A 95 -9.00 -16.50 13.32
N PRO A 96 -8.19 -16.87 12.29
CA PRO A 96 -8.25 -16.38 10.92
C PRO A 96 -9.35 -17.07 10.10
N ALA A 97 -10.26 -16.30 9.53
CA ALA A 97 -11.33 -16.81 8.71
C ALA A 97 -10.84 -17.20 7.31
N LYS A 98 -11.46 -18.24 6.74
CA LYS A 98 -11.14 -18.68 5.37
C LYS A 98 -11.93 -17.88 4.35
N THR A 99 -11.25 -17.45 3.29
CA THR A 99 -11.82 -16.81 2.11
C THR A 99 -11.27 -17.44 0.86
N GLU A 100 -11.92 -17.20 -0.27
CA GLU A 100 -11.42 -17.63 -1.57
C GLU A 100 -10.23 -16.77 -2.00
N GLY A 101 -9.19 -17.41 -2.54
CA GLY A 101 -7.98 -16.76 -3.05
C GLY A 101 -7.08 -16.19 -1.96
N LYS A 102 -5.80 -16.09 -2.27
CA LYS A 102 -4.75 -15.45 -1.46
C LYS A 102 -3.98 -14.49 -2.32
N GLY A 103 -3.77 -13.28 -1.82
CA GLY A 103 -2.90 -12.28 -2.44
C GLY A 103 -1.44 -12.46 -2.07
N ASN A 104 -0.55 -11.74 -2.78
CA ASN A 104 0.87 -11.66 -2.47
C ASN A 104 1.58 -13.04 -2.40
N GLN A 105 1.13 -14.01 -3.21
CA GLN A 105 1.75 -15.34 -3.21
C GLN A 105 3.06 -15.33 -3.99
N PRO A 106 4.07 -16.14 -3.61
CA PRO A 106 5.33 -16.23 -4.32
C PRO A 106 5.15 -16.51 -5.81
N PHE A 107 5.92 -15.82 -6.64
CA PHE A 107 5.89 -15.94 -8.09
C PHE A 107 7.20 -16.53 -8.63
N ALA A 108 7.18 -17.77 -9.04
CA ALA A 108 8.34 -18.41 -9.64
C ALA A 108 8.56 -17.90 -11.08
N PRO A 109 9.76 -17.40 -11.45
CA PRO A 109 10.05 -17.00 -12.81
C PRO A 109 10.30 -18.20 -13.71
N ARG A 110 9.99 -18.06 -15.01
CA ARG A 110 10.56 -18.90 -16.04
C ARG A 110 11.99 -18.40 -16.35
N ILE A 111 12.95 -19.29 -16.56
CA ILE A 111 14.33 -18.91 -16.87
C ILE A 111 14.58 -19.04 -18.37
N GLU A 112 14.98 -17.96 -19.02
CA GLU A 112 15.32 -17.92 -20.43
C GLU A 112 16.72 -17.31 -20.61
N ASN A 113 17.69 -18.11 -21.01
CA ASN A 113 19.08 -17.66 -21.23
C ASN A 113 19.64 -16.81 -20.06
N GLY A 114 19.36 -17.24 -18.82
CA GLY A 114 19.78 -16.54 -17.60
C GLY A 114 18.93 -15.31 -17.21
N VAL A 115 17.87 -15.02 -17.96
CA VAL A 115 16.88 -13.97 -17.63
C VAL A 115 15.73 -14.59 -16.85
N LYS A 116 15.33 -13.98 -15.75
CA LYS A 116 14.14 -14.32 -14.98
C LYS A 116 12.90 -13.67 -15.60
N VAL A 117 12.03 -14.45 -16.21
CA VAL A 117 10.84 -13.97 -16.92
C VAL A 117 9.62 -14.15 -16.04
N PHE A 118 8.90 -13.05 -15.82
CA PHE A 118 7.62 -12.98 -15.10
C PHE A 118 6.53 -12.50 -16.05
N GLU A 119 5.43 -13.25 -16.16
CA GLU A 119 4.30 -12.86 -16.99
C GLU A 119 3.16 -12.36 -16.09
N LEU A 120 2.85 -11.06 -16.17
CA LEU A 120 1.77 -10.42 -15.43
C LEU A 120 0.56 -10.22 -16.35
N THR A 121 -0.55 -10.86 -16.04
CA THR A 121 -1.84 -10.60 -16.67
C THR A 121 -2.67 -9.70 -15.78
N ALA A 122 -2.99 -8.51 -16.25
CA ALA A 122 -3.91 -7.60 -15.58
C ALA A 122 -5.35 -7.87 -16.06
N GLU A 123 -6.24 -8.23 -15.14
CA GLU A 123 -7.64 -8.58 -15.46
C GLU A 123 -8.60 -8.17 -14.35
N VAL A 124 -9.91 -8.07 -14.66
CA VAL A 124 -10.98 -7.82 -13.69
C VAL A 124 -11.53 -9.15 -13.18
N LEU A 125 -11.77 -9.23 -11.86
CA LEU A 125 -12.36 -10.41 -11.22
C LEU A 125 -13.17 -10.04 -9.97
N GLN A 126 -13.87 -11.02 -9.40
CA GLN A 126 -14.46 -10.89 -8.06
C GLN A 126 -13.46 -11.39 -7.02
N TRP A 127 -13.17 -10.53 -6.03
CA TRP A 127 -12.26 -10.83 -4.94
C TRP A 127 -13.01 -10.88 -3.61
N GLU A 128 -12.79 -11.90 -2.82
CA GLU A 128 -13.40 -12.03 -1.50
C GLU A 128 -12.47 -11.44 -0.45
N THR A 129 -12.81 -10.27 0.12
CA THR A 129 -12.00 -9.58 1.14
C THR A 129 -12.21 -10.12 2.54
N GLU A 130 -13.43 -10.54 2.84
CA GLU A 130 -13.90 -11.10 4.11
C GLU A 130 -14.90 -12.21 3.80
N PRO A 131 -15.22 -13.13 4.74
CA PRO A 131 -16.18 -14.19 4.47
C PRO A 131 -17.51 -13.69 3.90
N GLY A 132 -17.80 -14.09 2.66
CA GLY A 132 -19.02 -13.70 1.94
C GLY A 132 -19.01 -12.29 1.34
N LYS A 133 -18.00 -11.45 1.62
CA LYS A 133 -17.89 -10.10 1.06
C LYS A 133 -17.04 -10.12 -0.20
N ARG A 134 -17.69 -10.10 -1.35
CA ARG A 134 -17.05 -10.06 -2.68
C ARG A 134 -17.12 -8.66 -3.27
N VAL A 135 -16.01 -8.23 -3.85
CA VAL A 135 -15.85 -6.92 -4.49
C VAL A 135 -15.26 -7.11 -5.89
N GLU A 136 -15.59 -6.20 -6.81
CA GLU A 136 -14.86 -6.15 -8.07
C GLU A 136 -13.43 -5.72 -7.80
N ALA A 137 -12.47 -6.47 -8.34
CA ALA A 137 -11.05 -6.19 -8.22
C ALA A 137 -10.36 -6.22 -9.58
N TRP A 138 -9.33 -5.41 -9.71
CA TRP A 138 -8.41 -5.43 -10.82
C TRP A 138 -7.10 -6.05 -10.34
N ALA A 139 -6.73 -7.18 -10.91
CA ALA A 139 -5.72 -8.04 -10.31
C ALA A 139 -4.61 -8.40 -11.30
N TYR A 140 -3.38 -8.52 -10.79
CA TYR A 140 -2.32 -9.22 -11.53
C TYR A 140 -2.39 -10.71 -11.21
N ASN A 141 -2.48 -11.55 -12.25
CA ASN A 141 -2.50 -13.01 -12.13
C ASN A 141 -3.55 -13.52 -11.12
N ARG A 142 -4.74 -12.91 -11.13
CA ARG A 142 -5.90 -13.30 -10.30
C ARG A 142 -5.67 -13.23 -8.79
N GLN A 143 -4.75 -12.37 -8.34
CA GLN A 143 -4.41 -12.14 -6.94
C GLN A 143 -4.49 -10.65 -6.60
N VAL A 144 -4.94 -10.33 -5.39
CA VAL A 144 -4.90 -8.99 -4.80
C VAL A 144 -4.32 -9.07 -3.37
N PRO A 145 -3.18 -8.46 -3.12
CA PRO A 145 -2.20 -7.92 -4.07
C PRO A 145 -1.73 -8.96 -5.09
N GLY A 146 -1.20 -8.48 -6.22
CA GLY A 146 -0.59 -9.32 -7.24
C GLY A 146 0.54 -10.20 -6.70
N PRO A 147 1.06 -11.16 -7.49
CA PRO A 147 2.06 -12.12 -7.02
C PRO A 147 3.35 -11.43 -6.58
N GLN A 148 3.97 -11.93 -5.52
CA GLN A 148 5.23 -11.42 -5.00
C GLN A 148 6.39 -11.80 -5.93
N ILE A 149 7.01 -10.81 -6.55
CA ILE A 149 8.25 -10.97 -7.31
C ILE A 149 9.42 -10.93 -6.32
N ARG A 150 10.26 -11.99 -6.32
CA ARG A 150 11.45 -12.05 -5.47
C ARG A 150 12.66 -12.43 -6.29
N VAL A 151 13.66 -11.57 -6.31
CA VAL A 151 14.88 -11.69 -7.13
C VAL A 151 16.11 -11.27 -6.32
N LYS A 152 17.29 -11.42 -6.89
CA LYS A 152 18.57 -10.95 -6.29
C LYS A 152 19.06 -9.70 -6.99
N GLU A 153 19.76 -8.88 -6.26
CA GLU A 153 20.52 -7.77 -6.81
C GLU A 153 21.47 -8.26 -7.93
N GLY A 154 21.39 -7.62 -9.10
CA GLY A 154 22.14 -7.98 -10.29
C GLY A 154 21.49 -9.05 -11.17
N ASP A 155 20.32 -9.61 -10.79
CA ASP A 155 19.57 -10.48 -11.68
C ASP A 155 19.09 -9.72 -12.93
N ARG A 156 19.08 -10.38 -14.08
CA ARG A 156 18.39 -9.91 -15.27
C ARG A 156 16.93 -10.36 -15.19
N VAL A 157 16.02 -9.38 -15.29
CA VAL A 157 14.59 -9.59 -15.15
C VAL A 157 13.88 -9.12 -16.42
N ARG A 158 12.92 -9.91 -16.86
CA ARG A 158 11.94 -9.53 -17.88
C ARG A 158 10.55 -9.66 -17.30
N VAL A 159 9.77 -8.58 -17.31
CA VAL A 159 8.36 -8.59 -16.94
C VAL A 159 7.53 -8.36 -18.20
N VAL A 160 6.66 -9.31 -18.53
CA VAL A 160 5.75 -9.21 -19.66
C VAL A 160 4.36 -8.91 -19.12
N LEU A 161 3.85 -7.71 -19.40
CA LEU A 161 2.51 -7.31 -19.04
C LEU A 161 1.54 -7.67 -20.16
N HIS A 162 0.48 -8.40 -19.85
CA HIS A 162 -0.67 -8.66 -20.71
C HIS A 162 -1.89 -7.89 -20.19
N ASN A 163 -2.38 -6.94 -20.96
CA ASN A 163 -3.53 -6.13 -20.55
C ASN A 163 -4.85 -6.75 -21.01
N ARG A 164 -5.62 -7.31 -20.08
CA ARG A 164 -7.00 -7.78 -20.25
C ARG A 164 -8.03 -6.90 -19.54
N LEU A 165 -7.64 -5.69 -19.15
CA LEU A 165 -8.53 -4.71 -18.55
C LEU A 165 -9.39 -4.02 -19.63
N PRO A 166 -10.48 -3.35 -19.23
CA PRO A 166 -11.30 -2.55 -20.13
C PRO A 166 -10.67 -1.18 -20.51
N GLU A 167 -9.52 -0.83 -19.91
CA GLU A 167 -8.79 0.42 -20.18
C GLU A 167 -7.29 0.19 -20.30
N SER A 168 -6.58 1.20 -20.79
CA SER A 168 -5.10 1.15 -20.87
C SER A 168 -4.46 1.06 -19.50
N THR A 169 -3.28 0.46 -19.42
CA THR A 169 -2.50 0.32 -18.17
C THR A 169 -0.99 0.41 -18.46
N ALA A 170 -0.18 0.32 -17.42
CA ALA A 170 1.27 0.16 -17.44
C ALA A 170 1.72 -0.39 -16.09
N VAL A 171 2.95 -0.88 -15.97
CA VAL A 171 3.53 -1.26 -14.67
C VAL A 171 4.72 -0.35 -14.38
N HIS A 172 4.67 0.32 -13.24
CA HIS A 172 5.78 1.05 -12.65
C HIS A 172 6.43 0.18 -11.55
N PHE A 173 7.76 0.19 -11.51
CA PHE A 173 8.56 -0.55 -10.52
C PHE A 173 9.05 0.43 -9.46
N HIS A 174 8.26 0.64 -8.45
CA HIS A 174 8.43 1.67 -7.44
C HIS A 174 9.64 1.38 -6.54
N GLY A 175 10.62 2.28 -6.57
CA GLY A 175 11.83 2.24 -5.74
C GLY A 175 13.03 1.57 -6.40
N LEU A 176 12.90 1.01 -7.60
CA LEU A 176 14.02 0.52 -8.40
C LEU A 176 14.63 1.66 -9.22
N GLU A 177 15.95 1.79 -9.19
CA GLU A 177 16.73 2.77 -9.98
C GLU A 177 16.93 2.26 -11.42
N LEU A 178 15.87 2.23 -12.22
CA LEU A 178 15.86 1.66 -13.56
C LEU A 178 16.27 2.69 -14.63
N PRO A 179 16.70 2.20 -15.83
CA PRO A 179 16.73 3.05 -17.01
C PRO A 179 15.36 3.70 -17.28
N ASN A 180 15.34 4.95 -17.71
CA ASN A 180 14.12 5.74 -17.86
C ASN A 180 13.06 5.07 -18.74
N ASP A 181 13.47 4.36 -19.78
CA ASP A 181 12.59 3.64 -20.71
C ASP A 181 11.97 2.35 -20.11
N GLN A 182 12.37 1.98 -18.87
CA GLN A 182 11.82 0.84 -18.11
C GLN A 182 10.99 1.28 -16.89
N ASP A 183 10.80 2.58 -16.70
CA ASP A 183 10.13 3.15 -15.51
C ASP A 183 8.61 2.93 -15.49
N GLY A 184 7.99 2.70 -16.64
CA GLY A 184 6.58 2.30 -16.71
C GLY A 184 5.56 3.43 -16.65
N VAL A 185 5.94 4.68 -16.97
CA VAL A 185 5.03 5.84 -16.94
C VAL A 185 4.50 6.18 -18.34
N PRO A 186 3.19 5.98 -18.61
CA PRO A 186 2.59 6.29 -19.89
C PRO A 186 2.80 7.74 -20.31
N PHE A 187 3.09 7.96 -21.61
CA PHE A 187 3.34 9.24 -22.25
C PHE A 187 4.65 9.95 -21.86
N ILE A 188 5.38 9.43 -20.85
CA ILE A 188 6.69 9.95 -20.42
C ILE A 188 7.78 8.97 -20.81
N THR A 189 7.70 7.72 -20.35
CA THR A 189 8.74 6.70 -20.54
C THR A 189 8.32 5.61 -21.53
N GLN A 190 7.01 5.47 -21.79
CA GLN A 190 6.45 4.47 -22.70
C GLN A 190 5.08 4.90 -23.24
N PRO A 191 4.56 4.26 -24.31
CA PRO A 191 3.15 4.33 -24.64
C PRO A 191 2.30 3.55 -23.63
N PRO A 192 1.02 3.91 -23.41
CA PRO A 192 0.10 3.10 -22.61
C PRO A 192 -0.14 1.75 -23.29
N VAL A 193 -0.27 0.70 -22.49
CA VAL A 193 -0.61 -0.65 -22.98
C VAL A 193 -2.13 -0.75 -23.06
N LYS A 194 -2.68 -0.79 -24.29
CA LYS A 194 -4.12 -0.80 -24.52
C LYS A 194 -4.75 -2.18 -24.21
N PRO A 195 -6.08 -2.25 -24.05
CA PRO A 195 -6.79 -3.52 -23.93
C PRO A 195 -6.41 -4.52 -25.04
N GLY A 196 -6.02 -5.74 -24.68
CA GLY A 196 -5.58 -6.80 -25.56
C GLY A 196 -4.11 -6.72 -26.00
N GLU A 197 -3.39 -5.65 -25.66
CA GLU A 197 -1.97 -5.51 -25.96
C GLU A 197 -1.09 -6.05 -24.84
N SER A 198 0.21 -6.22 -25.16
CA SER A 198 1.25 -6.60 -24.20
C SER A 198 2.42 -5.65 -24.29
N TYR A 199 3.15 -5.49 -23.18
CA TYR A 199 4.38 -4.72 -23.11
C TYR A 199 5.45 -5.48 -22.35
N THR A 200 6.71 -5.31 -22.72
CA THR A 200 7.84 -6.02 -22.10
C THR A 200 8.80 -5.01 -21.48
N TYR A 201 9.03 -5.18 -20.19
CA TYR A 201 10.09 -4.51 -19.45
C TYR A 201 11.27 -5.47 -19.29
N GLU A 202 12.49 -5.02 -19.56
CA GLU A 202 13.69 -5.84 -19.35
C GLU A 202 14.82 -4.98 -18.75
N PHE A 203 15.30 -5.38 -17.58
CA PHE A 203 16.33 -4.64 -16.85
C PHE A 203 17.20 -5.56 -15.99
N THR A 204 18.35 -5.05 -15.59
CA THR A 204 19.15 -5.63 -14.51
C THR A 204 18.76 -4.96 -13.21
N VAL A 205 18.42 -5.73 -12.19
CA VAL A 205 17.97 -5.23 -10.90
C VAL A 205 19.10 -4.49 -10.19
N PRO A 206 18.96 -3.16 -9.93
CA PRO A 206 20.10 -2.34 -9.54
C PRO A 206 20.38 -2.30 -8.04
N ASN A 207 19.33 -2.38 -7.20
CA ASN A 207 19.41 -2.13 -5.77
C ASN A 207 18.59 -3.12 -4.96
N ALA A 208 19.18 -3.62 -3.87
CA ALA A 208 18.49 -4.51 -2.93
C ALA A 208 17.46 -3.74 -2.11
N GLY A 209 16.47 -4.46 -1.53
CA GLY A 209 15.50 -3.90 -0.60
C GLY A 209 14.06 -4.33 -0.87
N SER A 210 13.17 -3.70 -0.13
CA SER A 210 11.72 -3.83 -0.30
C SER A 210 11.21 -2.78 -1.27
N HIS A 211 10.71 -3.24 -2.41
CA HIS A 211 10.15 -2.43 -3.49
C HIS A 211 8.75 -2.90 -3.82
N MET A 212 8.05 -2.16 -4.67
CA MET A 212 6.68 -2.45 -5.10
C MET A 212 6.59 -2.41 -6.63
N TYR A 213 5.53 -2.96 -7.17
CA TYR A 213 5.13 -2.70 -8.55
C TYR A 213 3.62 -2.42 -8.60
N HIS A 214 3.22 -1.47 -9.40
CA HIS A 214 1.82 -1.08 -9.49
C HIS A 214 1.50 -0.41 -10.82
N SER A 215 0.21 -0.24 -11.13
CA SER A 215 -0.18 0.51 -12.30
C SER A 215 0.18 1.99 -12.17
N HIS A 216 0.61 2.60 -13.29
CA HIS A 216 0.86 4.05 -13.38
C HIS A 216 -0.02 4.74 -14.45
N HIS A 217 -1.16 4.12 -14.80
CA HIS A 217 -2.16 4.73 -15.68
C HIS A 217 -3.51 4.77 -14.97
N ASN A 218 -4.13 5.96 -14.84
CA ASN A 218 -5.32 6.14 -13.99
C ASN A 218 -5.09 5.52 -12.60
N ALA A 219 -3.94 5.83 -11.99
CA ALA A 219 -3.37 5.09 -10.87
C ALA A 219 -4.29 5.06 -9.65
N ALA A 220 -4.96 6.17 -9.30
CA ALA A 220 -5.88 6.21 -8.16
C ALA A 220 -6.98 5.14 -8.27
N LYS A 221 -7.51 4.92 -9.49
CA LYS A 221 -8.49 3.86 -9.75
C LYS A 221 -7.82 2.49 -9.80
N GLN A 222 -6.77 2.34 -10.61
CA GLN A 222 -6.19 1.03 -10.91
C GLN A 222 -5.48 0.41 -9.69
N VAL A 223 -4.68 1.18 -8.96
CA VAL A 223 -4.05 0.75 -7.72
C VAL A 223 -5.10 0.57 -6.61
N GLY A 224 -6.04 1.52 -6.49
CA GLY A 224 -7.16 1.40 -5.53
C GLY A 224 -8.04 0.17 -5.75
N ASN A 225 -8.14 -0.34 -6.99
CA ASN A 225 -8.82 -1.58 -7.32
C ASN A 225 -7.93 -2.83 -7.28
N GLY A 226 -6.63 -2.72 -6.91
CA GLY A 226 -5.80 -3.89 -6.62
C GLY A 226 -4.65 -4.18 -7.60
N LEU A 227 -4.37 -3.31 -8.60
CA LEU A 227 -3.21 -3.47 -9.49
C LEU A 227 -1.92 -3.01 -8.81
N LEU A 228 -1.48 -3.80 -7.85
CA LEU A 228 -0.31 -3.56 -7.00
C LEU A 228 0.31 -4.88 -6.54
N GLY A 229 1.58 -4.86 -6.12
CA GLY A 229 2.26 -6.04 -5.60
C GLY A 229 3.67 -5.77 -5.08
N ALA A 230 4.23 -6.71 -4.35
CA ALA A 230 5.57 -6.63 -3.79
C ALA A 230 6.65 -7.02 -4.80
N PHE A 231 7.75 -6.24 -4.83
CA PHE A 231 8.97 -6.56 -5.56
C PHE A 231 10.14 -6.57 -4.58
N ILE A 232 10.58 -7.76 -4.18
CA ILE A 232 11.65 -7.94 -3.19
C ILE A 232 12.96 -8.22 -3.90
N VAL A 233 13.98 -7.46 -3.57
CA VAL A 233 15.34 -7.67 -4.06
C VAL A 233 16.25 -8.09 -2.91
N GLU A 234 16.65 -9.35 -2.94
CA GLU A 234 17.60 -9.90 -1.98
C GLU A 234 19.00 -9.34 -2.23
N PRO A 235 19.69 -8.84 -1.20
CA PRO A 235 21.06 -8.34 -1.36
C PRO A 235 22.04 -9.47 -1.68
N LYS A 236 23.11 -9.17 -2.44
CA LYS A 236 24.23 -10.10 -2.67
C LYS A 236 24.91 -10.53 -1.37
N ALA A 237 25.00 -9.60 -0.42
CA ALA A 237 25.62 -9.82 0.88
C ALA A 237 24.70 -9.27 1.98
N PRO A 238 23.80 -10.11 2.56
CA PRO A 238 22.88 -9.67 3.59
C PRO A 238 23.64 -9.27 4.87
N ARG A 239 23.23 -8.16 5.49
CA ARG A 239 23.73 -7.70 6.80
C ARG A 239 23.33 -8.71 7.88
N PRO A 240 24.09 -8.84 8.96
CA PRO A 240 23.75 -9.76 10.07
C PRO A 240 22.34 -9.55 10.63
N ILE A 241 21.87 -8.29 10.70
CA ILE A 241 20.52 -7.93 11.20
C ILE A 241 19.40 -8.41 10.27
N GLU A 242 19.70 -8.68 9.00
CA GLU A 242 18.73 -9.15 8.00
C GLU A 242 18.53 -10.67 8.03
N ARG A 243 19.32 -11.39 8.83
CA ARG A 243 19.18 -12.84 9.02
C ARG A 243 18.02 -13.10 9.97
N VAL A 244 16.94 -13.62 9.43
CA VAL A 244 15.69 -13.86 10.13
C VAL A 244 15.17 -15.26 9.89
N ASP A 245 14.30 -15.74 10.76
CA ASP A 245 13.68 -17.06 10.64
C ASP A 245 12.39 -16.97 9.81
N VAL A 246 11.69 -15.84 9.87
CA VAL A 246 10.45 -15.56 9.13
C VAL A 246 10.59 -14.22 8.43
N ASP A 247 10.26 -14.17 7.14
CA ASP A 247 10.24 -12.95 6.32
C ASP A 247 8.82 -12.74 5.78
N TYR A 248 8.09 -11.77 6.34
CA TYR A 248 6.69 -11.53 6.04
C TYR A 248 6.49 -10.19 5.35
N VAL A 249 5.80 -10.21 4.21
CA VAL A 249 5.43 -8.98 3.48
C VAL A 249 4.00 -8.60 3.87
N MET A 250 3.82 -7.36 4.32
CA MET A 250 2.53 -6.79 4.70
C MET A 250 2.21 -5.58 3.84
N ILE A 251 1.37 -5.79 2.83
CA ILE A 251 0.91 -4.73 1.94
C ILE A 251 -0.37 -4.13 2.53
N LEU A 252 -0.34 -2.82 2.74
CA LEU A 252 -1.43 -2.01 3.27
C LEU A 252 -2.15 -1.36 2.08
N ASN A 253 -3.48 -1.46 2.04
CA ASN A 253 -4.28 -0.79 1.02
C ASN A 253 -5.63 -0.37 1.59
N ASP A 254 -6.11 0.80 1.19
CA ASP A 254 -7.36 1.43 1.60
C ASP A 254 -8.19 1.93 0.42
N GLY A 255 -8.00 1.30 -0.74
CA GLY A 255 -8.72 1.63 -1.97
C GLY A 255 -10.18 1.13 -1.99
N ALA A 256 -10.66 0.78 -3.18
CA ALA A 256 -12.06 0.37 -3.40
C ALA A 256 -12.49 -0.89 -2.60
N HIS A 257 -11.53 -1.69 -2.16
CA HIS A 257 -11.77 -2.90 -1.37
C HIS A 257 -11.94 -2.63 0.14
N GLY A 258 -11.78 -1.37 0.57
CA GLY A 258 -11.71 -0.98 1.97
C GLY A 258 -10.34 -1.22 2.59
N TYR A 259 -10.26 -1.20 3.90
CA TYR A 259 -9.03 -1.36 4.67
C TYR A 259 -8.56 -2.80 4.66
N THR A 260 -7.42 -3.08 4.04
CA THR A 260 -6.92 -4.46 3.87
C THR A 260 -5.44 -4.61 4.21
N LEU A 261 -5.09 -5.80 4.72
CA LEU A 261 -3.72 -6.33 4.82
C LEU A 261 -3.59 -7.50 3.84
N ASN A 262 -2.67 -7.41 2.89
CA ASN A 262 -2.51 -8.39 1.82
C ASN A 262 -3.84 -8.74 1.10
N GLY A 263 -4.68 -7.71 0.87
CA GLY A 263 -5.95 -7.82 0.14
C GLY A 263 -7.10 -8.44 0.92
N LYS A 264 -6.95 -8.62 2.23
CA LYS A 264 -7.98 -9.17 3.14
C LYS A 264 -8.25 -8.19 4.28
N GLY A 265 -9.51 -8.12 4.71
CA GLY A 265 -9.94 -7.47 5.94
C GLY A 265 -10.14 -8.48 7.06
N PHE A 266 -9.90 -8.08 8.33
CA PHE A 266 -10.22 -8.92 9.48
C PHE A 266 -11.71 -9.32 9.46
N PRO A 267 -12.05 -10.60 9.74
CA PRO A 267 -11.21 -11.66 10.32
C PRO A 267 -10.47 -12.55 9.29
N ALA A 268 -10.41 -12.16 8.01
CA ALA A 268 -9.78 -12.98 6.97
C ALA A 268 -8.28 -12.66 6.72
N THR A 269 -7.72 -11.75 7.48
CA THR A 269 -6.27 -11.49 7.46
C THR A 269 -5.47 -12.68 7.97
N GLU A 270 -4.25 -12.89 7.45
CA GLU A 270 -3.38 -13.99 7.91
C GLU A 270 -2.54 -13.54 9.11
N PRO A 271 -2.44 -14.35 10.20
CA PRO A 271 -1.53 -14.07 11.29
C PRO A 271 -0.07 -14.26 10.85
N VAL A 272 0.82 -13.48 11.43
CA VAL A 272 2.26 -13.75 11.39
C VAL A 272 2.57 -14.76 12.50
N VAL A 273 3.18 -15.90 12.14
CA VAL A 273 3.44 -16.98 13.11
C VAL A 273 4.94 -17.20 13.25
N ALA A 274 5.42 -17.25 14.47
CA ALA A 274 6.81 -17.54 14.82
C ALA A 274 6.90 -18.36 16.11
N LYS A 275 8.04 -19.03 16.34
CA LYS A 275 8.36 -19.67 17.61
C LYS A 275 9.11 -18.70 18.52
N GLN A 276 8.98 -18.90 19.83
CA GLN A 276 9.77 -18.16 20.81
C GLN A 276 11.26 -18.27 20.54
N GLY A 277 11.95 -17.12 20.52
CA GLY A 277 13.36 -16.98 20.18
C GLY A 277 13.68 -16.74 18.72
N GLN A 278 12.69 -16.90 17.84
CA GLN A 278 12.86 -16.57 16.41
C GLN A 278 12.79 -15.07 16.17
N LYS A 279 13.38 -14.65 15.03
CA LYS A 279 13.31 -13.30 14.51
C LYS A 279 12.39 -13.25 13.31
N VAL A 280 11.46 -12.32 13.32
CA VAL A 280 10.55 -12.05 12.21
C VAL A 280 10.94 -10.73 11.56
N ARG A 281 11.16 -10.71 10.24
CA ARG A 281 11.14 -9.48 9.44
C ARG A 281 9.72 -9.24 8.96
N ILE A 282 9.23 -8.03 9.17
CA ILE A 282 8.00 -7.56 8.54
C ILE A 282 8.38 -6.45 7.57
N ARG A 283 7.96 -6.60 6.31
CA ARG A 283 8.15 -5.64 5.24
C ARG A 283 6.82 -4.93 5.00
N PHE A 284 6.65 -3.75 5.59
CA PHE A 284 5.49 -2.91 5.33
C PHE A 284 5.63 -2.24 3.97
N MET A 285 4.53 -2.23 3.22
CA MET A 285 4.40 -1.53 1.94
C MET A 285 3.04 -0.86 1.91
N ASN A 286 3.00 0.46 1.83
CA ASN A 286 1.73 1.17 1.74
C ASN A 286 1.42 1.55 0.30
N GLU A 287 0.51 0.81 -0.29
CA GLU A 287 -0.05 1.02 -1.63
C GLU A 287 -1.45 1.68 -1.57
N GLY A 288 -1.82 2.20 -0.40
CA GLY A 288 -3.06 2.94 -0.17
C GLY A 288 -2.93 4.44 -0.41
N MET A 289 -3.98 5.17 -0.09
CA MET A 289 -4.06 6.64 -0.22
C MET A 289 -3.93 7.35 1.13
N MET A 290 -4.01 6.61 2.24
CA MET A 290 -3.94 7.13 3.61
C MET A 290 -2.69 6.61 4.32
N ILE A 291 -2.30 7.30 5.39
CA ILE A 291 -1.28 6.83 6.32
C ILE A 291 -1.82 5.70 7.19
N HIS A 292 -0.97 4.75 7.53
CA HIS A 292 -1.32 3.64 8.41
C HIS A 292 -0.27 3.46 9.52
N PRO A 293 -0.52 4.02 10.73
CA PRO A 293 0.32 3.74 11.89
C PRO A 293 0.08 2.30 12.35
N MET A 294 1.00 1.39 12.03
CA MET A 294 0.89 -0.03 12.37
C MET A 294 1.44 -0.28 13.77
N HIS A 295 0.58 -0.72 14.69
CA HIS A 295 0.89 -0.95 16.09
C HIS A 295 0.90 -2.44 16.42
N LEU A 296 2.02 -2.89 17.02
CA LEU A 296 2.22 -4.24 17.52
C LEU A 296 2.14 -4.28 19.05
N HIS A 297 1.26 -5.10 19.59
CA HIS A 297 1.18 -5.37 21.02
C HIS A 297 2.31 -6.28 21.50
N GLY A 298 2.69 -6.15 22.75
CA GLY A 298 3.52 -7.09 23.52
C GLY A 298 5.00 -7.15 23.19
N MET A 299 5.43 -6.60 22.05
CA MET A 299 6.81 -6.52 21.60
C MET A 299 7.08 -5.22 20.82
N HIS A 300 8.36 -4.93 20.59
CA HIS A 300 8.75 -3.76 19.79
C HIS A 300 9.31 -4.20 18.44
N MET A 301 9.11 -3.36 17.46
CA MET A 301 9.70 -3.45 16.14
C MET A 301 11.03 -2.69 16.13
N THR A 302 12.10 -3.28 15.61
CA THR A 302 13.36 -2.60 15.32
C THR A 302 13.36 -2.22 13.84
N VAL A 303 13.25 -0.94 13.55
CA VAL A 303 13.29 -0.41 12.17
C VAL A 303 14.71 -0.50 11.63
N ILE A 304 14.88 -1.15 10.47
CA ILE A 304 16.19 -1.41 9.85
C ILE A 304 16.36 -0.76 8.50
N ASP A 305 15.29 -0.63 7.69
CA ASP A 305 15.34 -0.03 6.36
C ASP A 305 14.11 0.85 6.11
N LYS A 306 14.30 1.88 5.29
CA LYS A 306 13.24 2.68 4.68
C LYS A 306 13.45 2.76 3.18
N ASP A 307 12.38 2.52 2.40
CA ASP A 307 12.38 2.62 0.93
C ASP A 307 13.47 1.81 0.24
N GLY A 308 13.84 0.66 0.85
CA GLY A 308 14.91 -0.21 0.39
C GLY A 308 16.31 0.19 0.88
N TRP A 309 16.46 1.30 1.63
CA TRP A 309 17.75 1.78 2.10
C TRP A 309 17.94 1.58 3.61
N PRO A 310 19.15 1.11 4.02
CA PRO A 310 19.47 0.94 5.43
C PRO A 310 19.34 2.23 6.24
N GLN A 311 18.73 2.14 7.42
CA GLN A 311 18.77 3.22 8.38
C GLN A 311 20.20 3.39 8.93
N PRO A 312 20.68 4.62 9.11
CA PRO A 312 22.01 4.88 9.67
C PRO A 312 22.22 4.23 11.03
N ALA A 313 21.16 4.16 11.85
CA ALA A 313 21.10 3.43 13.10
C ALA A 313 19.71 2.80 13.25
N PRO A 314 19.60 1.49 13.46
CA PRO A 314 18.32 0.86 13.80
C PRO A 314 17.73 1.46 15.08
N TRP A 315 16.41 1.68 15.09
CA TRP A 315 15.68 2.24 16.22
C TRP A 315 14.41 1.46 16.51
N LYS A 316 13.90 1.56 17.74
CA LYS A 316 12.73 0.80 18.20
C LYS A 316 11.47 1.65 18.26
N CYS A 317 10.35 1.03 17.89
CA CYS A 317 9.00 1.56 18.09
C CYS A 317 8.04 0.40 18.32
N ASP A 318 6.88 0.68 18.87
CA ASP A 318 5.71 -0.22 18.89
C ASP A 318 4.67 0.19 17.85
N THR A 319 4.74 1.43 17.37
CA THR A 319 3.85 2.00 16.36
C THR A 319 4.70 2.67 15.27
N LEU A 320 4.59 2.18 14.05
CA LEU A 320 5.30 2.71 12.89
C LEU A 320 4.31 3.33 11.90
N ASN A 321 4.44 4.63 11.66
CA ASN A 321 3.64 5.30 10.65
C ASN A 321 4.17 5.01 9.25
N VAL A 322 3.33 4.40 8.39
CA VAL A 322 3.66 4.08 7.00
C VAL A 322 2.83 4.98 6.09
N ALA A 323 3.49 5.95 5.44
CA ALA A 323 2.82 6.86 4.51
C ALA A 323 2.61 6.18 3.13
N PRO A 324 1.67 6.69 2.31
CA PRO A 324 1.47 6.23 0.94
C PRO A 324 2.79 6.21 0.15
N GLY A 325 3.09 5.08 -0.51
CA GLY A 325 4.32 4.88 -1.27
C GLY A 325 5.54 4.49 -0.44
N GLU A 326 5.52 4.58 0.88
CA GLU A 326 6.64 4.18 1.74
C GLU A 326 6.71 2.66 1.93
N ARG A 327 7.95 2.17 2.06
CA ARG A 327 8.29 0.79 2.46
C ARG A 327 9.20 0.85 3.66
N TRP A 328 8.88 0.05 4.69
CA TRP A 328 9.65 -0.05 5.91
C TRP A 328 9.91 -1.51 6.25
N ASP A 329 11.17 -1.85 6.51
CA ASP A 329 11.54 -3.17 7.03
C ASP A 329 11.83 -3.08 8.53
N VAL A 330 11.17 -3.94 9.28
CA VAL A 330 11.35 -4.03 10.74
C VAL A 330 11.67 -5.46 11.16
N ILE A 331 12.42 -5.60 12.26
CA ILE A 331 12.70 -6.88 12.91
C ILE A 331 11.98 -6.93 14.24
N VAL A 332 11.28 -8.04 14.49
CA VAL A 332 10.68 -8.37 15.78
C VAL A 332 11.41 -9.56 16.39
N ASP A 333 11.98 -9.38 17.58
CA ASP A 333 12.51 -10.49 18.37
C ASP A 333 11.35 -11.16 19.13
N CYS A 334 10.92 -12.35 18.70
CA CYS A 334 9.77 -13.07 19.23
C CYS A 334 10.08 -13.74 20.57
N ASN A 335 10.25 -12.95 21.64
CA ASN A 335 10.64 -13.40 22.96
C ASN A 335 9.48 -13.49 23.96
N ASN A 336 8.29 -13.04 23.60
CA ASN A 336 7.09 -13.02 24.43
C ASN A 336 6.00 -13.94 23.87
N PRO A 337 5.87 -15.19 24.33
CA PRO A 337 4.87 -16.14 23.83
C PRO A 337 3.44 -15.67 24.04
N GLY A 338 2.60 -15.85 23.03
CA GLY A 338 1.18 -15.49 23.07
C GLY A 338 0.67 -15.06 21.71
N THR A 339 -0.60 -14.66 21.68
CA THR A 339 -1.24 -14.06 20.50
C THR A 339 -1.36 -12.56 20.74
N TRP A 340 -0.69 -11.77 19.92
CA TRP A 340 -0.56 -10.33 20.08
C TRP A 340 -1.28 -9.60 18.96
N ALA A 341 -2.22 -8.72 19.31
CA ALA A 341 -2.92 -7.91 18.33
C ALA A 341 -1.91 -7.06 17.53
N PHE A 342 -2.16 -6.94 16.23
CA PHE A 342 -1.35 -6.16 15.31
C PHE A 342 -2.28 -5.43 14.35
N HIS A 343 -2.35 -4.11 14.45
CA HIS A 343 -3.40 -3.35 13.76
C HIS A 343 -2.98 -1.92 13.41
N CYS A 344 -3.71 -1.29 12.49
CA CYS A 344 -3.60 0.14 12.25
C CYS A 344 -4.15 0.92 13.45
N HIS A 345 -3.41 1.93 13.95
CA HIS A 345 -3.82 2.71 15.12
C HIS A 345 -4.68 3.96 14.75
N ILE A 346 -5.03 4.13 13.48
CA ILE A 346 -6.20 4.92 13.11
C ILE A 346 -7.41 4.03 13.35
N LEU A 347 -8.04 4.17 14.51
CA LEU A 347 -9.05 3.21 15.00
C LEU A 347 -10.19 2.94 14.01
N PRO A 348 -10.75 3.94 13.29
CA PRO A 348 -11.74 3.67 12.24
C PRO A 348 -11.27 2.78 11.07
N HIS A 349 -9.97 2.44 10.98
CA HIS A 349 -9.45 1.47 10.01
C HIS A 349 -9.39 0.03 10.55
N ALA A 350 -9.61 -0.13 11.86
CA ALA A 350 -9.39 -1.39 12.58
C ALA A 350 -10.55 -1.81 13.46
N GLU A 351 -11.40 -0.88 13.89
CA GLU A 351 -12.50 -1.15 14.81
C GLU A 351 -13.71 -0.28 14.53
N GLY A 352 -14.90 -0.85 14.68
CA GLY A 352 -16.20 -0.20 14.52
C GLY A 352 -17.18 -0.68 15.58
N PRO A 353 -18.47 -0.25 15.52
CA PRO A 353 -19.48 -0.62 16.51
C PRO A 353 -19.73 -2.13 16.64
N MET A 354 -19.36 -2.91 15.61
CA MET A 354 -19.52 -4.37 15.57
C MET A 354 -18.23 -5.12 15.93
N GLY A 355 -17.18 -4.42 16.37
CA GLY A 355 -15.89 -4.98 16.73
C GLY A 355 -14.80 -4.74 15.72
N MET A 356 -13.74 -5.55 15.76
CA MET A 356 -12.60 -5.45 14.87
C MET A 356 -12.97 -5.75 13.42
N PHE A 357 -12.40 -4.98 12.49
CA PHE A 357 -12.50 -5.17 11.04
C PHE A 357 -11.26 -4.60 10.34
N GLY A 358 -11.18 -4.76 9.02
CA GLY A 358 -10.19 -4.06 8.20
C GLY A 358 -8.75 -4.43 8.53
N MET A 359 -7.93 -3.42 8.89
CA MET A 359 -6.48 -3.57 9.10
C MET A 359 -6.13 -4.10 10.50
N VAL A 360 -6.59 -5.30 10.82
CA VAL A 360 -6.26 -6.04 12.03
C VAL A 360 -5.74 -7.41 11.67
N THR A 361 -4.69 -7.86 12.35
CA THR A 361 -4.15 -9.23 12.34
C THR A 361 -3.53 -9.54 13.69
N ALA A 362 -2.72 -10.59 13.78
CA ALA A 362 -2.00 -10.96 14.99
C ALA A 362 -0.57 -11.41 14.68
N LEU A 363 0.34 -11.18 15.64
CA LEU A 363 1.59 -11.92 15.74
C LEU A 363 1.41 -13.03 16.77
N VAL A 364 1.51 -14.27 16.33
CA VAL A 364 1.40 -15.46 17.17
C VAL A 364 2.81 -15.98 17.47
N VAL A 365 3.21 -15.93 18.72
CA VAL A 365 4.48 -16.48 19.18
C VAL A 365 4.22 -17.77 19.94
N GLU A 366 4.54 -18.90 19.30
CA GLU A 366 4.41 -20.22 19.90
C GLU A 366 5.51 -20.44 20.95
N LYS A 367 5.17 -21.03 22.10
CA LYS A 367 6.19 -21.42 23.09
C LYS A 367 7.22 -22.36 22.45
N ALA A 368 8.50 -22.15 22.80
CA ALA A 368 9.52 -23.14 22.50
C ALA A 368 9.14 -24.47 23.16
N SER A 369 9.25 -25.58 22.41
CA SER A 369 9.13 -26.91 23.00
C SER A 369 10.24 -27.09 24.05
N ALA A 370 9.87 -27.53 25.24
CA ALA A 370 10.83 -27.82 26.33
C ALA A 370 11.78 -28.95 25.94
#